data_9853546e630301754772a890deead59e
#
_entry.id   9853546e630301754772a890deead59e
#
_cell.length_a   1.000
_cell.length_b   1.000
_cell.length_c   1.000
_cell.angle_alpha   90.00
_cell.angle_beta   90.00
_cell.angle_gamma   90.00
#
_symmetry.space_group_name_H-M   'P 1'
#
loop_
_entity.id
_entity.type
_entity.pdbx_description
1 polymer ?
#
loop_
_entity_poly.entity_id
_entity_poly.type
_entity_poly.pdbx_seq_one_letter_code
_entity_poly.pdbx_strand_id
1 'polypeptide(L)'
;MIVLDDSGKLIAIYQKYSEILDNKNFLTDNFQEFQFGTFFLKAGEEIKRHIHKSQERIIFGTPEAIVVLEGSLEIQLYDNDRSYIKKLKLVSKDSILILGGGHSIKILKDCKFIEFKQGPYSAEEDKEHF
;
A
#
# COMPACT_ATOMS: atom_id res chain seq x y z
N MET A 1 -3.07 -4.37 -9.38
CA MET A 1 -2.31 -3.62 -10.44
C MET A 1 -0.97 -3.20 -9.85
N ILE A 2 0.11 -3.53 -10.53
CA ILE A 2 1.49 -3.11 -10.18
C ILE A 2 1.79 -1.78 -10.89
N VAL A 3 2.42 -0.85 -10.19
CA VAL A 3 2.88 0.43 -10.73
C VAL A 3 4.40 0.49 -10.58
N LEU A 4 5.08 0.64 -11.71
CA LEU A 4 6.52 0.76 -11.80
C LEU A 4 6.89 2.16 -12.29
N ASP A 5 8.08 2.64 -11.95
CA ASP A 5 8.70 3.79 -12.60
C ASP A 5 9.36 3.40 -13.94
N ASP A 6 9.92 4.37 -14.64
CA ASP A 6 10.57 4.17 -15.95
C ASP A 6 11.81 3.25 -15.88
N SER A 7 12.41 3.09 -14.69
CA SER A 7 13.53 2.17 -14.45
C SER A 7 13.08 0.74 -14.15
N GLY A 8 11.77 0.51 -14.01
CA GLY A 8 11.18 -0.77 -13.63
C GLY A 8 11.13 -1.00 -12.12
N LYS A 9 11.41 0.01 -11.29
CA LYS A 9 11.31 -0.09 -9.84
C LYS A 9 9.85 -0.09 -9.41
N LEU A 10 9.50 -0.97 -8.47
CA LEU A 10 8.16 -1.05 -7.89
C LEU A 10 7.87 0.18 -7.01
N ILE A 11 6.88 0.95 -7.40
CA ILE A 11 6.42 2.15 -6.67
C ILE A 11 5.19 1.86 -5.84
N ALA A 12 4.19 1.19 -6.42
CA ALA A 12 2.96 0.89 -5.69
C ALA A 12 2.26 -0.37 -6.21
N ILE A 13 1.44 -0.95 -5.36
CA ILE A 13 0.52 -2.05 -5.69
C ILE A 13 -0.89 -1.61 -5.32
N TYR A 14 -1.76 -1.45 -6.32
CA TYR A 14 -3.17 -1.16 -6.14
C TYR A 14 -4.00 -2.44 -6.25
N GLN A 15 -4.87 -2.66 -5.27
CA GLN A 15 -5.76 -3.81 -5.19
C GLN A 15 -7.22 -3.35 -5.12
N LYS A 16 -8.00 -3.72 -6.12
CA LYS A 16 -9.46 -3.57 -6.05
C LYS A 16 -10.05 -4.64 -5.15
N TYR A 17 -11.02 -4.26 -4.35
CA TYR A 17 -11.76 -5.21 -3.52
C TYR A 17 -12.36 -6.37 -4.34
N SER A 18 -12.94 -6.07 -5.51
CA SER A 18 -13.56 -7.08 -6.38
C SER A 18 -12.60 -8.10 -6.98
N GLU A 19 -11.29 -7.85 -6.91
CA GLU A 19 -10.23 -8.73 -7.42
C GLU A 19 -9.64 -9.63 -6.32
N ILE A 20 -10.13 -9.56 -5.08
CA ILE A 20 -9.74 -10.47 -3.99
C ILE A 20 -10.57 -11.75 -4.12
N LEU A 21 -10.04 -12.75 -4.81
CA LEU A 21 -10.74 -13.98 -5.16
C LEU A 21 -10.07 -15.22 -4.55
N ASP A 22 -8.79 -15.17 -4.28
CA ASP A 22 -8.00 -16.30 -3.80
C ASP A 22 -8.03 -16.40 -2.27
N ASN A 23 -7.98 -17.63 -1.74
CA ASN A 23 -7.91 -17.89 -0.29
C ASN A 23 -6.75 -17.13 0.36
N LYS A 24 -5.61 -17.06 -0.33
CA LYS A 24 -4.42 -16.33 0.10
C LYS A 24 -3.58 -15.96 -1.11
N ASN A 25 -3.29 -14.68 -1.26
CA ASN A 25 -2.42 -14.18 -2.29
C ASN A 25 -1.52 -13.07 -1.74
N PHE A 26 -0.19 -13.24 -1.79
CA PHE A 26 0.76 -12.17 -1.51
C PHE A 26 1.11 -11.46 -2.82
N LEU A 27 0.85 -10.17 -2.85
CA LEU A 27 1.05 -9.31 -4.01
C LEU A 27 2.49 -8.79 -4.11
N THR A 28 3.24 -8.89 -3.01
CA THR A 28 4.66 -8.57 -2.91
C THR A 28 5.51 -9.83 -2.97
N ASP A 29 6.72 -9.74 -3.50
CA ASP A 29 7.69 -10.81 -3.38
C ASP A 29 8.23 -10.94 -1.93
N ASN A 30 8.92 -12.03 -1.63
CA ASN A 30 9.40 -12.33 -0.29
C ASN A 30 10.52 -11.41 0.20
N PHE A 31 11.12 -10.62 -0.68
CA PHE A 31 12.23 -9.71 -0.36
C PHE A 31 11.75 -8.29 -0.05
N GLN A 32 10.48 -7.98 -0.36
CA GLN A 32 9.93 -6.67 -0.03
C GLN A 32 9.87 -6.45 1.48
N GLU A 33 10.30 -5.30 1.91
CA GLU A 33 10.36 -4.90 3.33
C GLU A 33 8.97 -4.81 3.97
N PHE A 34 7.94 -4.53 3.17
CA PHE A 34 6.55 -4.49 3.59
C PHE A 34 5.73 -5.48 2.75
N GLN A 35 5.09 -6.44 3.41
CA GLN A 35 4.32 -7.49 2.76
C GLN A 35 2.85 -7.08 2.59
N PHE A 36 2.31 -7.29 1.39
CA PHE A 36 0.92 -7.04 1.08
C PHE A 36 0.24 -8.34 0.65
N GLY A 37 -0.59 -8.87 1.51
CA GLY A 37 -1.36 -10.09 1.26
C GLY A 37 -2.86 -9.84 1.29
N THR A 38 -3.59 -10.50 0.41
CA THR A 38 -5.05 -10.53 0.39
C THR A 38 -5.56 -11.92 0.69
N PHE A 39 -6.71 -12.01 1.36
CA PHE A 39 -7.31 -13.26 1.78
C PHE A 39 -8.80 -13.25 1.49
N PHE A 40 -9.31 -14.32 0.92
CA PHE A 40 -10.73 -14.62 0.83
C PHE A 40 -10.99 -16.00 1.43
N LEU A 41 -11.30 -16.02 2.72
CA LEU A 41 -11.57 -17.23 3.48
C LEU A 41 -13.08 -17.38 3.68
N LYS A 42 -13.56 -18.61 3.61
CA LYS A 42 -14.97 -18.93 3.83
C LYS A 42 -15.26 -19.15 5.31
N ALA A 43 -16.53 -19.03 5.67
CA ALA A 43 -16.96 -19.31 7.03
C ALA A 43 -16.55 -20.73 7.46
N GLY A 44 -15.94 -20.83 8.64
CA GLY A 44 -15.42 -22.08 9.19
C GLY A 44 -13.95 -22.38 8.86
N GLU A 45 -13.34 -21.67 7.91
CA GLU A 45 -11.90 -21.77 7.69
C GLU A 45 -11.14 -21.05 8.83
N GLU A 46 -10.00 -21.58 9.21
CA GLU A 46 -9.20 -21.11 10.32
C GLU A 46 -7.74 -20.89 9.90
N ILE A 47 -7.18 -19.76 10.26
CA ILE A 47 -5.74 -19.56 10.28
C ILE A 47 -5.23 -20.08 11.63
N LYS A 48 -4.48 -21.20 11.59
CA LYS A 48 -3.93 -21.83 12.82
C LYS A 48 -3.17 -20.79 13.65
N ARG A 49 -3.35 -20.90 14.98
CA ARG A 49 -2.63 -20.03 15.92
C ARG A 49 -1.13 -20.10 15.68
N HIS A 50 -0.50 -18.96 15.62
CA HIS A 50 0.95 -18.85 15.41
C HIS A 50 1.49 -17.61 16.09
N ILE A 51 2.80 -17.56 16.21
CA ILE A 51 3.56 -16.40 16.70
C ILE A 51 4.63 -16.04 15.69
N HIS A 52 4.76 -14.76 15.39
CA HIS A 52 5.88 -14.28 14.60
C HIS A 52 7.14 -14.24 15.46
N LYS A 53 8.18 -14.93 15.00
CA LYS A 53 9.47 -14.93 15.69
C LYS A 53 10.09 -13.54 15.62
N SER A 54 10.71 -13.11 16.71
CA SER A 54 11.48 -11.87 16.74
C SER A 54 12.63 -11.96 15.74
N GLN A 55 12.76 -10.95 14.89
CA GLN A 55 13.82 -10.83 13.89
C GLN A 55 14.27 -9.39 13.81
N GLU A 56 15.57 -9.18 13.66
CA GLU A 56 16.11 -7.90 13.27
C GLU A 56 15.83 -7.66 11.79
N ARG A 57 15.35 -6.48 11.45
CA ARG A 57 15.12 -6.04 10.06
C ARG A 57 15.69 -4.66 9.86
N ILE A 58 16.42 -4.47 8.76
CA ILE A 58 16.88 -3.17 8.32
C ILE A 58 15.89 -2.72 7.25
N ILE A 59 15.20 -1.61 7.49
CA ILE A 59 14.17 -1.07 6.61
C ILE A 59 14.63 0.30 6.13
N PHE A 60 14.58 0.51 4.82
CA PHE A 60 14.88 1.79 4.17
C PHE A 60 13.60 2.38 3.58
N GLY A 61 13.31 3.63 3.95
CA GLY A 61 12.14 4.33 3.47
C GLY A 61 10.90 4.14 4.36
N THR A 62 9.80 4.69 3.89
CA THR A 62 8.54 4.75 4.62
C THR A 62 7.41 4.18 3.74
N PRO A 63 7.28 2.85 3.65
CA PRO A 63 6.14 2.26 2.97
C PRO A 63 4.84 2.60 3.69
N GLU A 64 3.80 2.88 2.90
CA GLU A 64 2.47 3.23 3.37
C GLU A 64 1.41 2.35 2.71
N ALA A 65 0.45 1.87 3.49
CA ALA A 65 -0.72 1.18 2.98
C ALA A 65 -1.99 1.96 3.31
N ILE A 66 -2.87 2.14 2.33
CA ILE A 66 -4.15 2.83 2.49
C ILE A 66 -5.27 1.87 2.16
N VAL A 67 -6.30 1.84 3.01
CA VAL A 67 -7.54 1.12 2.78
C VAL A 67 -8.70 2.09 2.84
N VAL A 68 -9.45 2.27 1.75
CA VAL A 68 -10.62 3.12 1.69
C VAL A 68 -11.81 2.40 2.30
N LEU A 69 -12.39 2.96 3.35
CA LEU A 69 -13.57 2.41 4.01
C LEU A 69 -14.87 2.92 3.38
N GLU A 70 -14.91 4.21 3.05
CA GLU A 70 -16.10 4.89 2.53
C GLU A 70 -15.67 6.03 1.60
N GLY A 71 -16.48 6.33 0.59
CA GLY A 71 -16.23 7.44 -0.33
C GLY A 71 -15.24 7.09 -1.44
N SER A 72 -14.47 8.08 -1.87
CA SER A 72 -13.44 7.88 -2.89
C SER A 72 -12.36 8.95 -2.84
N LEU A 73 -11.16 8.55 -3.22
CA LEU A 73 -10.01 9.43 -3.34
C LEU A 73 -9.24 9.14 -4.63
N GLU A 74 -8.39 10.07 -5.01
CA GLU A 74 -7.45 9.98 -6.11
C GLU A 74 -6.03 10.05 -5.54
N ILE A 75 -5.18 9.13 -5.96
CA ILE A 75 -3.76 9.16 -5.63
C ILE A 75 -2.99 9.45 -6.92
N GLN A 76 -2.09 10.42 -6.87
CA GLN A 76 -1.09 10.64 -7.90
C GLN A 76 0.25 10.11 -7.40
N LEU A 77 0.91 9.33 -8.23
CA LEU A 77 2.19 8.69 -7.93
C LEU A 77 3.31 9.33 -8.74
N TYR A 78 4.45 9.50 -8.11
CA TYR A 78 5.67 10.07 -8.66
C TYR A 78 6.85 9.16 -8.37
N ASP A 79 7.88 9.20 -9.20
CA ASP A 79 9.14 8.52 -8.92
C ASP A 79 10.00 9.28 -7.87
N ASN A 80 11.20 8.78 -7.61
CA ASN A 80 12.11 9.41 -6.67
C ASN A 80 12.67 10.75 -7.18
N ASP A 81 12.62 10.99 -8.49
CA ASP A 81 13.03 12.26 -9.13
C ASP A 81 11.85 13.24 -9.25
N ARG A 82 10.72 12.92 -8.62
CA ARG A 82 9.49 13.72 -8.60
C ARG A 82 8.76 13.77 -9.96
N SER A 83 9.12 12.88 -10.90
CA SER A 83 8.44 12.77 -12.18
C SER A 83 7.12 12.03 -12.01
N TYR A 84 6.07 12.56 -12.64
CA TYR A 84 4.74 11.95 -12.60
C TYR A 84 4.73 10.58 -13.27
N ILE A 85 4.17 9.59 -12.57
CA ILE A 85 4.01 8.24 -13.09
C ILE A 85 2.56 7.97 -13.47
N LYS A 86 1.66 8.06 -12.50
CA LYS A 86 0.30 7.60 -12.68
C LYS A 86 -0.67 8.19 -11.67
N LYS A 87 -1.92 8.28 -12.11
CA LYS A 87 -3.07 8.63 -11.30
C LYS A 87 -4.00 7.43 -11.14
N LEU A 88 -4.43 7.16 -9.91
CA LEU A 88 -5.33 6.07 -9.55
C LEU A 88 -6.51 6.62 -8.75
N LYS A 89 -7.71 6.15 -9.08
CA LYS A 89 -8.90 6.40 -8.27
C LYS A 89 -9.18 5.16 -7.42
N LEU A 90 -9.26 5.36 -6.11
CA LEU A 90 -9.67 4.35 -5.14
C LEU A 90 -11.09 4.64 -4.67
N VAL A 91 -11.89 3.60 -4.58
CA VAL A 91 -13.25 3.64 -4.05
C VAL A 91 -13.35 2.79 -2.79
N SER A 92 -14.50 2.81 -2.14
CA SER A 92 -14.74 2.01 -0.92
C SER A 92 -14.29 0.57 -1.07
N LYS A 93 -13.53 0.07 -0.09
CA LYS A 93 -12.91 -1.24 0.05
C LYS A 93 -11.67 -1.49 -0.80
N ASP A 94 -11.31 -0.59 -1.71
CA ASP A 94 -10.03 -0.67 -2.40
C ASP A 94 -8.86 -0.37 -1.46
N SER A 95 -7.69 -0.88 -1.80
CA SER A 95 -6.47 -0.67 -1.06
C SER A 95 -5.27 -0.44 -1.98
N ILE A 96 -4.27 0.24 -1.46
CA ILE A 96 -3.00 0.47 -2.14
C ILE A 96 -1.87 0.34 -1.13
N LEU A 97 -0.76 -0.28 -1.55
CA LEU A 97 0.52 -0.21 -0.88
C LEU A 97 1.45 0.66 -1.73
N ILE A 98 2.03 1.69 -1.11
CA ILE A 98 3.04 2.57 -1.71
C ILE A 98 4.37 2.21 -1.07
N LEU A 99 5.35 1.84 -1.89
CA LEU A 99 6.66 1.34 -1.47
C LEU A 99 7.79 2.34 -1.69
N GLY A 100 7.55 3.39 -2.46
CA GLY A 100 8.55 4.40 -2.75
C GLY A 100 8.04 5.51 -3.64
N GLY A 101 8.93 6.44 -3.99
CA GLY A 101 8.60 7.65 -4.72
C GLY A 101 7.77 8.63 -3.91
N GLY A 102 7.15 9.58 -4.60
CA GLY A 102 6.25 10.56 -4.02
C GLY A 102 4.78 10.24 -4.32
N HIS A 103 3.89 10.79 -3.52
CA HIS A 103 2.46 10.70 -3.79
C HIS A 103 1.70 11.91 -3.28
N SER A 104 0.53 12.15 -3.86
CA SER A 104 -0.46 13.07 -3.32
C SER A 104 -1.83 12.42 -3.28
N ILE A 105 -2.67 12.87 -2.35
CA ILE A 105 -4.04 12.38 -2.17
C ILE A 105 -5.01 13.53 -2.35
N LYS A 106 -6.01 13.32 -3.22
CA LYS A 106 -7.14 14.24 -3.40
C LYS A 106 -8.43 13.52 -3.08
N ILE A 107 -9.23 14.09 -2.18
CA ILE A 107 -10.54 13.56 -1.85
C ILE A 107 -11.53 13.93 -2.95
N LEU A 108 -12.18 12.93 -3.54
CA LEU A 108 -13.17 13.12 -4.61
C LEU A 108 -14.61 13.08 -4.10
N LYS A 109 -14.86 12.28 -3.06
CA LYS A 109 -16.12 12.18 -2.34
C LYS A 109 -15.79 12.00 -0.88
N ASP A 110 -16.57 12.57 0.05
CA ASP A 110 -16.36 12.41 1.49
C ASP A 110 -15.85 11.02 1.80
N CYS A 111 -14.67 10.94 2.38
CA CYS A 111 -13.90 9.71 2.40
C CYS A 111 -13.37 9.40 3.79
N LYS A 112 -13.60 8.16 4.21
CA LYS A 112 -12.93 7.57 5.37
C LYS A 112 -11.96 6.51 4.89
N PHE A 113 -10.73 6.59 5.33
CA PHE A 113 -9.71 5.59 5.02
C PHE A 113 -8.80 5.35 6.22
N ILE A 114 -8.11 4.23 6.20
CA ILE A 114 -7.08 3.87 7.19
C ILE A 114 -5.74 3.88 6.46
N GLU A 115 -4.74 4.47 7.10
CA GLU A 115 -3.35 4.44 6.68
C GLU A 115 -2.54 3.61 7.67
N PHE A 116 -1.70 2.74 7.16
CA PHE A 116 -0.64 2.04 7.88
C PHE A 116 0.68 2.51 7.31
N LYS A 117 1.57 2.94 8.18
CA LYS A 117 2.85 3.50 7.76
C LYS A 117 3.98 2.97 8.63
N GLN A 118 5.15 2.74 8.01
CA GLN A 118 6.34 2.42 8.75
C GLN A 118 6.70 3.59 9.68
N GLY A 119 6.91 3.28 10.95
CA GLY A 119 7.43 4.20 11.98
C GLY A 119 8.89 3.87 12.33
N PRO A 120 9.47 4.61 13.30
CA PRO A 120 8.87 5.71 14.04
C PRO A 120 8.65 6.98 13.20
N TYR A 121 7.76 7.86 13.65
CA TYR A 121 7.44 9.11 12.94
C TYR A 121 8.29 10.28 13.44
N SER A 122 8.84 11.05 12.51
CA SER A 122 9.49 12.34 12.77
C SER A 122 8.89 13.40 11.86
N ALA A 123 8.36 14.48 12.43
CA ALA A 123 7.74 15.56 11.65
C ALA A 123 8.74 16.28 10.72
N GLU A 124 10.01 16.28 11.08
CA GLU A 124 11.08 17.00 10.36
C GLU A 124 11.73 16.14 9.27
N GLU A 125 11.74 14.81 9.45
CA GLU A 125 12.52 13.90 8.60
C GLU A 125 11.65 13.00 7.70
N ASP A 126 10.35 12.89 8.00
CA ASP A 126 9.49 11.87 7.39
C ASP A 126 9.06 12.21 5.96
N LYS A 127 8.93 13.50 5.62
CA LYS A 127 8.46 13.92 4.30
C LYS A 127 8.90 15.30 3.91
N GLU A 128 9.05 15.50 2.61
CA GLU A 128 9.28 16.79 1.96
C GLU A 128 8.15 17.05 0.96
N HIS A 129 7.62 18.26 0.96
CA HIS A 129 6.63 18.70 -0.03
C HIS A 129 7.30 19.22 -1.31
N PHE A 130 6.71 18.91 -2.47
CA PHE A 130 7.20 19.36 -3.78
C PHE A 130 6.07 19.68 -4.75
#